data_2a002d25784da9201d3f5966a0e749e9
#
_entry.id   2a002d25784da9201d3f5966a0e749e9
#
_cell.length_a   1.000
_cell.length_b   1.000
_cell.length_c   1.000
_cell.angle_alpha   90.00
_cell.angle_beta   90.00
_cell.angle_gamma   90.00
#
_symmetry.space_group_name_H-M   'P 1'
#
loop_
_entity.id
_entity.type
_entity.pdbx_description
1 polymer ?
#
loop_
_entity_poly.entity_id
_entity_poly.type
_entity_poly.pdbx_seq_one_letter_code
_entity_poly.pdbx_strand_id
1 'polypeptide(L)'
;MVERCQKKESYSLLARCGIAFSLLVLAILFFALPQPNIFSVNGFPFLAYFALIPVFLLVRFVSWKIVWLWGIAYGVGAYCLFTYWLATFHPLGIFVISFMYGLYLMVAFPLLKAAASLFPKWGWLVQGLIWCAYDYVKTLGFSGFHYGVLAYSHWRVLPLIQIVDTVGLWGLDGLITFTSAWFTGVIVDAYRAMKLEGIDKGLKALVKKLPQACKKHLVSACCWLVVFTGVLIYGFVSPVDYSEAPQVDVALIQQNSDPWVGGVTAYQRDLKTLMRLSDAALKENPQVDFVVWPETAFVPRIQWHYQHRYERDKFQLVDELLHFLDAAPVPFVIGNDHGVDGLGNTVVDYNAVLLFTPGENALPPVPDIYGKMKLVPFTEYFPFDKQFPKLYQMLLNGDTHMWEPGVEPVVFEVMGNDGATKINFSTPICFEDTFGFVGRRFVNAGAQAFVNLSNDAWSKSLACQYQHLSMAVFRSVENRVPTVRSTTTGQTCIIDPNGKILAMAEPFVETYLVGSIPVLDKTKKTVYTRLGDYVGDIFAVASGLLLVVGLVVRCVARKRK
;
A
#
# COMPACT_ATOMS: atom_id res chain seq x y z
N MET A 1 -3.52 -26.56 -42.14
CA MET A 1 -4.82 -26.97 -41.58
C MET A 1 -5.41 -26.01 -40.56
N VAL A 2 -4.59 -25.16 -39.92
CA VAL A 2 -5.05 -24.17 -38.93
C VAL A 2 -5.67 -22.92 -39.58
N GLU A 3 -5.27 -22.56 -40.80
CA GLU A 3 -5.81 -21.37 -41.50
C GLU A 3 -7.18 -21.58 -42.13
N ARG A 4 -7.60 -22.83 -42.40
CA ARG A 4 -8.92 -23.11 -42.96
C ARG A 4 -10.08 -23.07 -41.95
N CYS A 5 -9.80 -23.06 -40.64
CA CYS A 5 -10.82 -22.90 -39.59
C CYS A 5 -11.22 -21.46 -39.27
N GLN A 6 -10.56 -20.46 -39.87
CA GLN A 6 -10.87 -19.04 -39.64
C GLN A 6 -12.02 -18.48 -40.49
N LYS A 7 -12.63 -19.27 -41.33
CA LYS A 7 -13.63 -18.80 -42.32
C LYS A 7 -15.06 -19.25 -42.05
N LYS A 8 -15.54 -19.31 -40.83
CA LYS A 8 -16.99 -19.28 -40.49
C LYS A 8 -17.18 -19.08 -39.02
N GLU A 9 -17.51 -17.96 -38.61
CA GLU A 9 -18.24 -17.48 -37.44
C GLU A 9 -17.72 -16.13 -37.01
N SER A 10 -18.20 -15.10 -37.64
CA SER A 10 -18.09 -13.77 -37.08
C SER A 10 -19.35 -13.49 -36.26
N TYR A 11 -19.23 -13.42 -34.91
CA TYR A 11 -20.11 -12.49 -34.21
C TYR A 11 -20.14 -11.21 -35.02
N SER A 12 -21.31 -10.58 -35.16
CA SER A 12 -21.35 -9.23 -35.74
C SER A 12 -20.34 -8.36 -34.99
N LEU A 13 -19.74 -7.38 -35.62
CA LEU A 13 -18.78 -6.48 -35.00
C LEU A 13 -19.35 -5.92 -33.68
N LEU A 14 -20.63 -5.56 -33.65
CA LEU A 14 -21.36 -5.10 -32.48
C LEU A 14 -21.37 -6.13 -31.34
N ALA A 15 -21.61 -7.40 -31.62
CA ALA A 15 -21.59 -8.44 -30.57
C ALA A 15 -20.17 -8.65 -30.00
N ARG A 16 -19.14 -8.55 -30.83
CA ARG A 16 -17.75 -8.63 -30.39
C ARG A 16 -17.37 -7.44 -29.50
N CYS A 17 -17.74 -6.24 -29.90
CA CYS A 17 -17.53 -5.03 -29.10
C CYS A 17 -18.29 -5.11 -27.76
N GLY A 18 -19.55 -5.59 -27.79
CA GLY A 18 -20.35 -5.76 -26.59
C GLY A 18 -19.71 -6.74 -25.57
N ILE A 19 -19.23 -7.90 -26.04
CA ILE A 19 -18.54 -8.87 -25.16
C ILE A 19 -17.26 -8.27 -24.57
N ALA A 20 -16.42 -7.62 -25.39
CA ALA A 20 -15.19 -7.02 -24.92
C ALA A 20 -15.45 -5.91 -23.89
N PHE A 21 -16.46 -5.07 -24.13
CA PHE A 21 -16.86 -4.02 -23.21
C PHE A 21 -17.42 -4.60 -21.89
N SER A 22 -18.25 -5.64 -21.94
CA SER A 22 -18.75 -6.30 -20.74
C SER A 22 -17.62 -6.91 -19.91
N LEU A 23 -16.63 -7.54 -20.55
CA LEU A 23 -15.43 -8.05 -19.86
C LEU A 23 -14.62 -6.92 -19.24
N LEU A 24 -14.48 -5.78 -19.92
CA LEU A 24 -13.80 -4.59 -19.37
C LEU A 24 -14.51 -4.07 -18.12
N VAL A 25 -15.82 -3.88 -18.19
CA VAL A 25 -16.61 -3.39 -17.04
C VAL A 25 -16.50 -4.34 -15.87
N LEU A 26 -16.64 -5.64 -16.08
CA LEU A 26 -16.46 -6.64 -15.03
C LEU A 26 -15.05 -6.62 -14.45
N ALA A 27 -14.02 -6.45 -15.28
CA ALA A 27 -12.64 -6.35 -14.84
C ALA A 27 -12.42 -5.14 -13.93
N ILE A 28 -12.96 -3.97 -14.30
CA ILE A 28 -12.89 -2.73 -13.52
C ILE A 28 -13.59 -2.90 -12.16
N LEU A 29 -14.79 -3.45 -12.15
CA LEU A 29 -15.55 -3.68 -10.92
C LEU A 29 -14.82 -4.68 -9.99
N PHE A 30 -14.32 -5.77 -10.53
CA PHE A 30 -13.63 -6.82 -9.77
C PHE A 30 -12.22 -6.40 -9.30
N PHE A 31 -11.66 -5.32 -9.87
CA PHE A 31 -10.46 -4.70 -9.34
C PHE A 31 -10.75 -3.88 -8.06
N ALA A 32 -11.82 -3.09 -8.08
CA ALA A 32 -12.13 -2.15 -7.01
C ALA A 32 -12.88 -2.78 -5.81
N LEU A 33 -13.82 -3.71 -6.08
CA LEU A 33 -14.70 -4.25 -5.04
C LEU A 33 -14.03 -5.14 -3.98
N PRO A 34 -12.97 -5.93 -4.28
CA PRO A 34 -12.31 -6.75 -3.27
C PRO A 34 -11.75 -5.96 -2.10
N GLN A 35 -11.25 -4.76 -2.34
CA GLN A 35 -10.56 -3.90 -1.38
C GLN A 35 -11.53 -2.91 -0.72
N PRO A 36 -11.13 -2.19 0.34
CA PRO A 36 -11.95 -1.14 0.94
C PRO A 36 -12.46 -0.16 -0.12
N ASN A 37 -13.75 0.08 -0.12
CA ASN A 37 -14.43 0.86 -1.15
C ASN A 37 -15.64 1.61 -0.57
N ILE A 38 -16.36 2.37 -1.39
CA ILE A 38 -17.51 3.19 -0.96
C ILE A 38 -18.69 2.36 -0.38
N PHE A 39 -18.77 1.07 -0.71
CA PHE A 39 -19.85 0.20 -0.24
C PHE A 39 -19.46 -0.56 1.03
N SER A 40 -18.17 -0.81 1.23
CA SER A 40 -17.66 -1.57 2.37
C SER A 40 -16.22 -1.17 2.69
N VAL A 41 -15.99 -0.72 3.91
CA VAL A 41 -14.64 -0.46 4.43
C VAL A 41 -13.80 -1.74 4.59
N ASN A 42 -14.44 -2.90 4.59
CA ASN A 42 -13.74 -4.19 4.62
C ASN A 42 -13.44 -4.72 3.21
N GLY A 43 -14.07 -4.13 2.17
CA GLY A 43 -14.09 -4.70 0.85
C GLY A 43 -14.89 -6.00 0.77
N PHE A 44 -14.69 -6.74 -0.33
CA PHE A 44 -15.26 -8.06 -0.56
C PHE A 44 -14.11 -9.03 -0.95
N PRO A 45 -13.28 -9.48 0.02
CA PRO A 45 -12.02 -10.18 -0.26
C PRO A 45 -12.20 -11.45 -1.09
N PHE A 46 -13.34 -12.14 -0.95
CA PHE A 46 -13.66 -13.31 -1.76
C PHE A 46 -13.64 -13.02 -3.27
N LEU A 47 -14.01 -11.82 -3.70
CA LEU A 47 -13.99 -11.44 -5.12
C LEU A 47 -12.58 -11.37 -5.70
N ALA A 48 -11.55 -11.20 -4.89
CA ALA A 48 -10.16 -11.15 -5.33
C ALA A 48 -9.74 -12.42 -6.08
N TYR A 49 -10.25 -13.60 -5.66
CA TYR A 49 -9.95 -14.88 -6.31
C TYR A 49 -10.48 -14.97 -7.75
N PHE A 50 -11.41 -14.12 -8.14
CA PHE A 50 -12.04 -14.08 -9.45
C PHE A 50 -11.72 -12.80 -10.24
N ALA A 51 -11.02 -11.85 -9.62
CA ALA A 51 -10.84 -10.49 -10.12
C ALA A 51 -10.19 -10.42 -11.51
N LEU A 52 -9.26 -11.32 -11.79
CA LEU A 52 -8.49 -11.30 -13.03
C LEU A 52 -9.09 -12.19 -14.15
N ILE A 53 -10.14 -12.96 -13.86
CA ILE A 53 -10.79 -13.78 -14.90
C ILE A 53 -11.24 -12.91 -16.09
N PRO A 54 -11.99 -11.81 -15.89
CA PRO A 54 -12.41 -10.98 -17.02
C PRO A 54 -11.23 -10.33 -17.75
N VAL A 55 -10.14 -9.95 -17.04
CA VAL A 55 -8.90 -9.41 -17.64
C VAL A 55 -8.27 -10.44 -18.59
N PHE A 56 -8.02 -11.65 -18.10
CA PHE A 56 -7.37 -12.71 -18.88
C PHE A 56 -8.22 -13.18 -20.06
N LEU A 57 -9.54 -13.21 -19.92
CA LEU A 57 -10.47 -13.49 -21.02
C LEU A 57 -10.50 -12.34 -22.04
N LEU A 58 -10.56 -11.09 -21.60
CA LEU A 58 -10.52 -9.90 -22.45
C LEU A 58 -9.27 -9.91 -23.34
N VAL A 59 -8.10 -10.08 -22.74
CA VAL A 59 -6.82 -10.13 -23.45
C VAL A 59 -6.79 -11.24 -24.51
N ARG A 60 -7.38 -12.40 -24.22
CA ARG A 60 -7.48 -13.51 -25.19
C ARG A 60 -8.45 -13.21 -26.32
N PHE A 61 -9.55 -12.54 -26.01
CA PHE A 61 -10.65 -12.28 -26.93
C PHE A 61 -10.33 -11.20 -27.97
N VAL A 62 -9.71 -10.08 -27.54
CA VAL A 62 -9.41 -8.93 -28.42
C VAL A 62 -8.26 -9.20 -29.38
N SER A 63 -8.19 -8.44 -30.49
CA SER A 63 -7.12 -8.61 -31.49
C SER A 63 -5.77 -8.05 -31.02
N TRP A 64 -4.65 -8.55 -31.59
CA TRP A 64 -3.31 -8.04 -31.33
C TRP A 64 -3.14 -6.55 -31.66
N LYS A 65 -3.89 -6.04 -32.65
CA LYS A 65 -3.76 -4.66 -33.11
C LYS A 65 -4.22 -3.64 -32.07
N ILE A 66 -5.15 -4.02 -31.17
CA ILE A 66 -5.83 -3.11 -30.25
C ILE A 66 -5.74 -3.56 -28.78
N VAL A 67 -5.03 -4.66 -28.46
CA VAL A 67 -4.95 -5.17 -27.08
C VAL A 67 -4.36 -4.16 -26.12
N TRP A 68 -3.40 -3.37 -26.56
CA TRP A 68 -2.77 -2.31 -25.79
C TRP A 68 -3.76 -1.17 -25.42
N LEU A 69 -4.69 -0.83 -26.33
CA LEU A 69 -5.76 0.15 -26.04
C LEU A 69 -6.70 -0.35 -24.94
N TRP A 70 -7.01 -1.64 -24.91
CA TRP A 70 -7.80 -2.26 -23.85
C TRP A 70 -7.04 -2.25 -22.51
N GLY A 71 -5.71 -2.34 -22.55
CA GLY A 71 -4.85 -2.15 -21.37
C GLY A 71 -4.97 -0.74 -20.80
N ILE A 72 -4.89 0.29 -21.64
CA ILE A 72 -5.11 1.68 -21.23
C ILE A 72 -6.52 1.85 -20.66
N ALA A 73 -7.54 1.40 -21.38
CA ALA A 73 -8.94 1.55 -20.97
C ALA A 73 -9.21 0.86 -19.60
N TYR A 74 -8.65 -0.33 -19.40
CA TYR A 74 -8.75 -1.03 -18.13
C TYR A 74 -8.01 -0.28 -17.02
N GLY A 75 -6.76 0.15 -17.25
CA GLY A 75 -5.97 0.86 -16.24
C GLY A 75 -6.63 2.17 -15.82
N VAL A 76 -7.01 2.99 -16.79
CA VAL A 76 -7.72 4.24 -16.51
C VAL A 76 -9.03 3.97 -15.76
N GLY A 77 -9.87 3.06 -16.24
CA GLY A 77 -11.16 2.77 -15.59
C GLY A 77 -11.01 2.18 -14.19
N ALA A 78 -10.08 1.25 -14.01
CA ALA A 78 -9.84 0.57 -12.73
C ALA A 78 -9.32 1.55 -11.66
N TYR A 79 -8.30 2.34 -11.99
CA TYR A 79 -7.75 3.30 -11.03
C TYR A 79 -8.66 4.52 -10.81
N CYS A 80 -9.38 5.02 -11.82
CA CYS A 80 -10.40 6.04 -11.60
C CYS A 80 -11.47 5.58 -10.61
N LEU A 81 -11.94 4.34 -10.73
CA LEU A 81 -12.95 3.82 -9.81
C LEU A 81 -12.37 3.55 -8.42
N PHE A 82 -11.16 2.98 -8.34
CA PHE A 82 -10.55 2.54 -7.10
C PHE A 82 -9.99 3.70 -6.28
N THR A 83 -9.36 4.69 -6.93
CA THR A 83 -8.74 5.85 -6.27
C THR A 83 -9.53 7.14 -6.49
N TYR A 84 -10.87 7.04 -6.57
CA TYR A 84 -11.76 8.20 -6.80
C TYR A 84 -11.53 9.34 -5.79
N TRP A 85 -11.09 9.03 -4.60
CA TRP A 85 -10.78 9.97 -3.53
C TRP A 85 -9.59 10.88 -3.84
N LEU A 86 -8.73 10.56 -4.82
CA LEU A 86 -7.69 11.49 -5.28
C LEU A 86 -8.26 12.78 -5.89
N ALA A 87 -9.51 12.74 -6.36
CA ALA A 87 -10.17 13.94 -6.87
C ALA A 87 -10.46 14.97 -5.78
N THR A 88 -10.48 14.59 -4.50
CA THR A 88 -10.63 15.51 -3.37
C THR A 88 -9.35 16.26 -3.06
N PHE A 89 -8.18 15.63 -3.31
CA PHE A 89 -6.88 16.30 -3.20
C PHE A 89 -6.70 17.34 -4.32
N HIS A 90 -6.81 16.88 -5.56
CA HIS A 90 -6.77 17.75 -6.74
C HIS A 90 -7.55 17.10 -7.89
N PRO A 91 -8.47 17.83 -8.58
CA PRO A 91 -9.29 17.25 -9.64
C PRO A 91 -8.49 16.57 -10.76
N LEU A 92 -7.26 17.00 -11.04
CA LEU A 92 -6.38 16.37 -12.02
C LEU A 92 -5.62 15.16 -11.45
N GLY A 93 -5.49 15.03 -10.12
CA GLY A 93 -4.71 13.96 -9.49
C GLY A 93 -5.18 12.55 -9.87
N ILE A 94 -6.50 12.35 -9.92
CA ILE A 94 -7.10 11.07 -10.34
C ILE A 94 -6.72 10.70 -11.78
N PHE A 95 -6.66 11.67 -12.70
CA PHE A 95 -6.31 11.40 -14.10
C PHE A 95 -4.83 11.10 -14.25
N VAL A 96 -3.94 11.78 -13.51
CA VAL A 96 -2.49 11.53 -13.56
C VAL A 96 -2.19 10.08 -13.15
N ILE A 97 -2.69 9.64 -12.00
CA ILE A 97 -2.49 8.26 -11.50
C ILE A 97 -3.15 7.26 -12.45
N SER A 98 -4.40 7.46 -12.83
CA SER A 98 -5.12 6.52 -13.68
C SER A 98 -4.47 6.38 -15.07
N PHE A 99 -4.01 7.48 -15.66
CA PHE A 99 -3.32 7.43 -16.95
C PHE A 99 -1.94 6.77 -16.83
N MET A 100 -1.18 7.06 -15.79
CA MET A 100 0.12 6.43 -15.54
C MET A 100 -0.04 4.90 -15.47
N TYR A 101 -1.02 4.38 -14.71
CA TYR A 101 -1.28 2.94 -14.66
C TYR A 101 -1.92 2.40 -15.94
N GLY A 102 -2.65 3.23 -16.68
CA GLY A 102 -3.03 2.94 -18.07
C GLY A 102 -1.83 2.66 -18.97
N LEU A 103 -0.75 3.43 -18.84
CA LEU A 103 0.50 3.21 -19.60
C LEU A 103 1.24 1.92 -19.16
N TYR A 104 1.29 1.61 -17.87
CA TYR A 104 1.83 0.32 -17.41
C TYR A 104 1.04 -0.86 -18.01
N LEU A 105 -0.28 -0.78 -18.00
CA LEU A 105 -1.15 -1.84 -18.52
C LEU A 105 -1.21 -1.87 -20.07
N MET A 106 -0.90 -0.75 -20.73
CA MET A 106 -0.64 -0.73 -22.17
C MET A 106 0.45 -1.72 -22.57
N VAL A 107 1.47 -1.89 -21.71
CA VAL A 107 2.57 -2.85 -21.92
C VAL A 107 2.19 -4.24 -21.40
N ALA A 108 1.58 -4.35 -20.23
CA ALA A 108 1.24 -5.63 -19.62
C ALA A 108 0.25 -6.46 -20.45
N PHE A 109 -0.76 -5.84 -21.06
CA PHE A 109 -1.79 -6.54 -21.85
C PHE A 109 -1.23 -7.27 -23.08
N PRO A 110 -0.37 -6.69 -23.92
CA PRO A 110 0.35 -7.43 -24.96
C PRO A 110 1.19 -8.60 -24.41
N LEU A 111 1.85 -8.45 -23.27
CA LEU A 111 2.63 -9.53 -22.64
C LEU A 111 1.72 -10.67 -22.18
N LEU A 112 0.58 -10.37 -21.55
CA LEU A 112 -0.45 -11.35 -21.18
C LEU A 112 -0.99 -12.08 -22.41
N LYS A 113 -1.19 -11.37 -23.53
CA LYS A 113 -1.62 -11.97 -24.80
C LYS A 113 -0.53 -12.84 -25.42
N ALA A 114 0.73 -12.41 -25.31
CA ALA A 114 1.88 -13.20 -25.75
C ALA A 114 1.94 -14.53 -24.99
N ALA A 115 1.80 -14.51 -23.65
CA ALA A 115 1.74 -15.71 -22.83
C ALA A 115 0.68 -16.71 -23.32
N ALA A 116 -0.55 -16.23 -23.56
CA ALA A 116 -1.64 -17.08 -24.06
C ALA A 116 -1.36 -17.68 -25.44
N SER A 117 -0.58 -16.98 -26.29
CA SER A 117 -0.26 -17.39 -27.66
C SER A 117 0.96 -18.29 -27.75
N LEU A 118 1.97 -18.03 -26.93
CA LEU A 118 3.23 -18.79 -26.90
C LEU A 118 3.08 -20.13 -26.18
N PHE A 119 2.19 -20.18 -25.18
CA PHE A 119 1.98 -21.36 -24.34
C PHE A 119 0.52 -21.88 -24.45
N PRO A 120 0.12 -22.57 -25.53
CA PRO A 120 -1.26 -22.96 -25.73
C PRO A 120 -1.88 -23.80 -24.61
N LYS A 121 -1.07 -24.63 -23.91
CA LYS A 121 -1.50 -25.48 -22.78
C LYS A 121 -1.39 -24.78 -21.44
N TRP A 122 -0.30 -24.03 -21.20
CA TRP A 122 0.07 -23.44 -19.93
C TRP A 122 -0.07 -21.90 -19.88
N GLY A 123 -0.62 -21.29 -20.95
CA GLY A 123 -0.70 -19.85 -21.07
C GLY A 123 -1.55 -19.16 -19.99
N TRP A 124 -2.44 -19.88 -19.34
CA TRP A 124 -3.17 -19.39 -18.17
C TRP A 124 -2.24 -19.18 -16.97
N LEU A 125 -1.34 -20.12 -16.71
CA LEU A 125 -0.35 -20.04 -15.62
C LEU A 125 0.65 -18.91 -15.88
N VAL A 126 1.18 -18.81 -17.11
CA VAL A 126 2.12 -17.75 -17.49
C VAL A 126 1.46 -16.37 -17.42
N GLN A 127 0.16 -16.26 -17.74
CA GLN A 127 -0.59 -15.00 -17.53
C GLN A 127 -0.66 -14.61 -16.06
N GLY A 128 -0.90 -15.58 -15.15
CA GLY A 128 -0.87 -15.34 -13.71
C GLY A 128 0.49 -14.85 -13.23
N LEU A 129 1.59 -15.50 -13.67
CA LEU A 129 2.96 -15.09 -13.32
C LEU A 129 3.28 -13.67 -13.82
N ILE A 130 2.90 -13.34 -15.06
CA ILE A 130 3.10 -11.99 -15.62
C ILE A 130 2.29 -10.94 -14.83
N TRP A 131 1.10 -11.29 -14.35
CA TRP A 131 0.32 -10.38 -13.54
C TRP A 131 0.99 -10.12 -12.19
N CYS A 132 1.46 -11.16 -11.48
CA CYS A 132 2.21 -10.99 -10.25
C CYS A 132 3.50 -10.17 -10.47
N ALA A 133 4.20 -10.40 -11.58
CA ALA A 133 5.35 -9.60 -11.96
C ALA A 133 4.97 -8.13 -12.22
N TYR A 134 3.84 -7.85 -12.86
CA TYR A 134 3.31 -6.51 -13.06
C TYR A 134 3.00 -5.84 -11.72
N ASP A 135 2.26 -6.53 -10.82
CA ASP A 135 1.91 -6.00 -9.51
C ASP A 135 3.15 -5.67 -8.67
N TYR A 136 4.20 -6.49 -8.74
CA TYR A 136 5.48 -6.20 -8.10
C TYR A 136 6.20 -5.00 -8.75
N VAL A 137 6.39 -5.02 -10.07
CA VAL A 137 7.16 -3.99 -10.78
C VAL A 137 6.54 -2.60 -10.66
N LYS A 138 5.20 -2.50 -10.64
CA LYS A 138 4.50 -1.21 -10.47
C LYS A 138 4.76 -0.54 -9.11
N THR A 139 5.27 -1.29 -8.12
CA THR A 139 5.57 -0.76 -6.79
C THR A 139 7.01 -0.29 -6.64
N LEU A 140 7.84 -0.51 -7.66
CA LEU A 140 9.25 -0.14 -7.64
C LEU A 140 9.49 1.29 -8.11
N GLY A 141 10.67 1.81 -7.74
CA GLY A 141 11.15 3.11 -8.19
C GLY A 141 10.43 4.30 -7.51
N PHE A 142 10.57 5.47 -8.13
CA PHE A 142 10.03 6.71 -7.57
C PHE A 142 8.49 6.77 -7.65
N SER A 143 7.90 6.22 -8.69
CA SER A 143 6.45 6.16 -8.92
C SER A 143 5.79 4.94 -8.29
N GLY A 144 6.50 4.22 -7.43
CA GLY A 144 5.98 3.02 -6.77
C GLY A 144 4.70 3.29 -6.00
N PHE A 145 3.66 2.44 -6.22
CA PHE A 145 2.34 2.63 -5.64
C PHE A 145 1.70 1.27 -5.36
N HIS A 146 1.51 0.97 -4.09
CA HIS A 146 1.05 -0.35 -3.62
C HIS A 146 -0.45 -0.54 -3.70
N TYR A 147 -1.20 0.54 -3.86
CA TYR A 147 -2.65 0.49 -3.98
C TYR A 147 -3.09 -0.38 -5.17
N GLY A 148 -4.10 -1.20 -4.95
CA GLY A 148 -4.65 -2.10 -5.96
C GLY A 148 -3.96 -3.47 -6.07
N VAL A 149 -3.01 -3.83 -5.19
CA VAL A 149 -2.51 -5.21 -5.07
C VAL A 149 -3.58 -6.05 -4.37
N LEU A 150 -4.00 -7.16 -5.01
CA LEU A 150 -5.15 -7.95 -4.56
C LEU A 150 -4.99 -8.55 -3.17
N ALA A 151 -3.76 -8.87 -2.77
CA ALA A 151 -3.48 -9.43 -1.44
C ALA A 151 -3.96 -8.53 -0.30
N TYR A 152 -3.92 -7.21 -0.45
CA TYR A 152 -4.38 -6.28 0.60
C TYR A 152 -5.88 -6.39 0.92
N SER A 153 -6.69 -6.94 0.01
CA SER A 153 -8.10 -7.21 0.29
C SER A 153 -8.31 -8.18 1.47
N HIS A 154 -7.29 -8.97 1.81
CA HIS A 154 -7.34 -9.98 2.88
C HIS A 154 -6.84 -9.48 4.24
N TRP A 155 -6.61 -8.21 4.41
CA TRP A 155 -6.02 -7.61 5.62
C TRP A 155 -6.70 -7.97 6.95
N ARG A 156 -7.96 -8.39 6.93
CA ARG A 156 -8.71 -8.90 8.11
C ARG A 156 -8.80 -10.42 8.17
N VAL A 157 -8.31 -11.14 7.18
CA VAL A 157 -8.31 -12.60 7.17
C VAL A 157 -7.00 -13.08 7.81
N LEU A 158 -6.89 -12.88 9.13
CA LEU A 158 -5.67 -13.09 9.89
C LEU A 158 -4.96 -14.41 9.57
N PRO A 159 -5.63 -15.58 9.48
CA PRO A 159 -4.92 -16.83 9.17
C PRO A 159 -4.26 -16.86 7.78
N LEU A 160 -4.75 -16.07 6.82
CA LEU A 160 -4.13 -16.02 5.49
C LEU A 160 -2.93 -15.08 5.45
N ILE A 161 -3.00 -13.94 6.15
CA ILE A 161 -1.93 -12.95 6.08
C ILE A 161 -0.70 -13.34 6.90
N GLN A 162 -0.79 -14.33 7.79
CA GLN A 162 0.38 -14.76 8.60
C GLN A 162 1.57 -15.18 7.73
N ILE A 163 1.32 -15.79 6.56
CA ILE A 163 2.36 -16.29 5.66
C ILE A 163 3.28 -15.17 5.11
N VAL A 164 2.87 -13.91 5.22
CA VAL A 164 3.68 -12.80 4.67
C VAL A 164 4.96 -12.55 5.46
N ASP A 165 5.09 -13.05 6.68
CA ASP A 165 6.35 -13.06 7.43
C ASP A 165 7.43 -13.93 6.77
N THR A 166 7.01 -14.83 5.89
CA THR A 166 7.90 -15.74 5.13
C THR A 166 8.01 -15.29 3.68
N VAL A 167 6.91 -15.29 2.93
CA VAL A 167 6.92 -15.06 1.47
C VAL A 167 6.59 -13.60 1.07
N GLY A 168 6.41 -12.72 2.05
CA GLY A 168 6.00 -11.34 1.82
C GLY A 168 4.61 -11.22 1.20
N LEU A 169 4.22 -9.98 0.92
CA LEU A 169 2.99 -9.64 0.20
C LEU A 169 2.84 -10.46 -1.09
N TRP A 170 3.93 -10.64 -1.83
CA TRP A 170 3.93 -11.21 -3.18
C TRP A 170 3.59 -12.69 -3.22
N GLY A 171 3.93 -13.45 -2.18
CA GLY A 171 3.54 -14.85 -2.07
C GLY A 171 2.03 -15.02 -1.91
N LEU A 172 1.41 -14.19 -1.09
CA LEU A 172 -0.03 -14.18 -0.91
C LEU A 172 -0.75 -13.68 -2.18
N ASP A 173 -0.23 -12.65 -2.83
CA ASP A 173 -0.76 -12.14 -4.09
C ASP A 173 -0.72 -13.21 -5.19
N GLY A 174 0.38 -13.96 -5.28
CA GLY A 174 0.51 -15.10 -6.18
C GLY A 174 -0.52 -16.20 -5.92
N LEU A 175 -0.80 -16.52 -4.66
CA LEU A 175 -1.80 -17.51 -4.26
C LEU A 175 -3.21 -17.11 -4.72
N ILE A 176 -3.57 -15.84 -4.58
CA ILE A 176 -4.86 -15.28 -4.99
C ILE A 176 -4.96 -15.23 -6.53
N THR A 177 -3.95 -14.67 -7.19
CA THR A 177 -3.87 -14.51 -8.64
C THR A 177 -3.93 -15.85 -9.37
N PHE A 178 -3.27 -16.89 -8.82
CA PHE A 178 -3.33 -18.24 -9.38
C PHE A 178 -4.76 -18.74 -9.54
N THR A 179 -5.65 -18.45 -8.61
CA THR A 179 -7.04 -18.90 -8.68
C THR A 179 -7.77 -18.33 -9.89
N SER A 180 -7.65 -17.02 -10.12
CA SER A 180 -8.20 -16.36 -11.32
C SER A 180 -7.61 -16.94 -12.61
N ALA A 181 -6.31 -17.19 -12.64
CA ALA A 181 -5.63 -17.78 -13.78
C ALA A 181 -6.11 -19.21 -14.03
N TRP A 182 -6.26 -20.02 -12.99
CA TRP A 182 -6.76 -21.40 -13.06
C TRP A 182 -8.18 -21.46 -13.62
N PHE A 183 -9.11 -20.67 -13.09
CA PHE A 183 -10.48 -20.58 -13.62
C PHE A 183 -10.49 -20.16 -15.09
N THR A 184 -9.64 -19.20 -15.46
CA THR A 184 -9.48 -18.81 -16.88
C THR A 184 -9.04 -19.99 -17.74
N GLY A 185 -8.08 -20.79 -17.26
CA GLY A 185 -7.63 -22.02 -17.94
C GLY A 185 -8.77 -23.00 -18.19
N VAL A 186 -9.56 -23.28 -17.16
CA VAL A 186 -10.75 -24.16 -17.22
C VAL A 186 -11.78 -23.62 -18.23
N ILE A 187 -12.12 -22.33 -18.18
CA ILE A 187 -13.09 -21.71 -19.09
C ILE A 187 -12.61 -21.81 -20.54
N VAL A 188 -11.32 -21.53 -20.78
CA VAL A 188 -10.74 -21.59 -22.14
C VAL A 188 -10.73 -23.02 -22.68
N ASP A 189 -10.42 -24.02 -21.85
CA ASP A 189 -10.41 -25.41 -22.28
C ASP A 189 -11.84 -25.95 -22.50
N ALA A 190 -12.81 -25.55 -21.68
CA ALA A 190 -14.22 -25.86 -21.90
C ALA A 190 -14.72 -25.27 -23.24
N TYR A 191 -14.36 -24.02 -23.53
CA TYR A 191 -14.70 -23.36 -24.79
C TYR A 191 -14.06 -24.06 -26.00
N ARG A 192 -12.79 -24.48 -25.89
CA ARG A 192 -12.10 -25.24 -26.94
C ARG A 192 -12.79 -26.60 -27.20
N ALA A 193 -13.14 -27.32 -26.12
CA ALA A 193 -13.85 -28.61 -26.25
C ALA A 193 -15.21 -28.44 -26.92
N MET A 194 -15.94 -27.42 -26.55
CA MET A 194 -17.24 -27.08 -27.21
C MET A 194 -17.07 -26.83 -28.72
N LYS A 195 -16.04 -26.07 -29.12
CA LYS A 195 -15.77 -25.79 -30.54
C LYS A 195 -15.34 -27.02 -31.34
N LEU A 196 -14.55 -27.90 -30.75
CA LEU A 196 -14.10 -29.16 -31.40
C LEU A 196 -15.27 -30.10 -31.71
N GLU A 197 -16.34 -30.06 -30.90
CA GLU A 197 -17.56 -30.83 -31.12
C GLU A 197 -18.58 -30.14 -32.06
N GLY A 198 -18.22 -28.99 -32.64
CA GLY A 198 -19.11 -28.25 -33.58
C GLY A 198 -20.30 -27.58 -32.88
N ILE A 199 -20.27 -27.46 -31.53
CA ILE A 199 -21.32 -26.78 -30.77
C ILE A 199 -21.04 -25.28 -30.83
N ASP A 200 -21.81 -24.58 -31.60
CA ASP A 200 -21.45 -23.23 -32.02
C ASP A 200 -21.72 -22.14 -30.99
N LYS A 201 -22.71 -22.24 -30.13
CA LYS A 201 -23.06 -21.15 -29.19
C LYS A 201 -23.88 -21.60 -27.97
N GLY A 202 -23.69 -20.88 -26.89
CA GLY A 202 -24.57 -20.89 -25.72
C GLY A 202 -23.84 -21.14 -24.40
N LEU A 203 -24.17 -20.31 -23.40
CA LEU A 203 -23.66 -20.44 -22.02
C LEU A 203 -23.95 -21.85 -21.47
N LYS A 204 -25.12 -22.41 -21.75
CA LYS A 204 -25.52 -23.78 -21.34
C LYS A 204 -24.55 -24.86 -21.88
N ALA A 205 -24.09 -24.74 -23.11
CA ALA A 205 -23.14 -25.66 -23.72
C ALA A 205 -21.74 -25.51 -23.08
N LEU A 206 -21.30 -24.28 -22.82
CA LEU A 206 -20.05 -24.02 -22.10
C LEU A 206 -20.08 -24.64 -20.70
N VAL A 207 -21.15 -24.41 -19.93
CA VAL A 207 -21.33 -24.96 -18.57
C VAL A 207 -21.27 -26.50 -18.58
N LYS A 208 -21.86 -27.17 -19.56
CA LYS A 208 -21.80 -28.65 -19.72
C LYS A 208 -20.35 -29.17 -19.90
N LYS A 209 -19.45 -28.34 -20.46
CA LYS A 209 -18.05 -28.73 -20.68
C LYS A 209 -17.11 -28.41 -19.52
N LEU A 210 -17.53 -27.57 -18.57
CA LEU A 210 -16.71 -27.22 -17.40
C LEU A 210 -16.24 -28.46 -16.61
N PRO A 211 -17.07 -29.47 -16.28
CA PRO A 211 -16.58 -30.65 -15.52
C PRO A 211 -15.47 -31.41 -16.23
N GLN A 212 -15.55 -31.55 -17.57
CA GLN A 212 -14.51 -32.18 -18.37
C GLN A 212 -13.21 -31.35 -18.39
N ALA A 213 -13.32 -30.03 -18.48
CA ALA A 213 -12.18 -29.11 -18.42
C ALA A 213 -11.55 -29.12 -17.02
N CYS A 214 -12.35 -29.10 -15.94
CA CYS A 214 -11.84 -29.21 -14.57
C CYS A 214 -10.99 -30.46 -14.35
N LYS A 215 -11.39 -31.63 -14.90
CA LYS A 215 -10.60 -32.86 -14.82
C LYS A 215 -9.18 -32.69 -15.37
N LYS A 216 -8.99 -31.90 -16.45
CA LYS A 216 -7.65 -31.64 -17.03
C LYS A 216 -6.79 -30.79 -16.11
N HIS A 217 -7.40 -29.95 -15.28
CA HIS A 217 -6.73 -29.05 -14.36
C HIS A 217 -6.73 -29.58 -12.91
N LEU A 218 -7.14 -30.86 -12.68
CA LEU A 218 -7.32 -31.41 -11.35
C LEU A 218 -6.01 -31.42 -10.54
N VAL A 219 -4.89 -31.81 -11.17
CA VAL A 219 -3.58 -31.83 -10.49
C VAL A 219 -3.20 -30.45 -9.99
N SER A 220 -3.35 -29.41 -10.82
CA SER A 220 -3.03 -28.04 -10.42
C SER A 220 -3.98 -27.50 -9.35
N ALA A 221 -5.26 -27.91 -9.37
CA ALA A 221 -6.21 -27.60 -8.30
C ALA A 221 -5.84 -28.28 -6.98
N CYS A 222 -5.46 -29.57 -7.02
CA CYS A 222 -5.01 -30.28 -5.83
C CYS A 222 -3.72 -29.67 -5.26
N CYS A 223 -2.74 -29.34 -6.10
CA CYS A 223 -1.52 -28.65 -5.66
C CYS A 223 -1.85 -27.29 -4.99
N TRP A 224 -2.72 -26.49 -5.62
CA TRP A 224 -3.14 -25.24 -5.03
C TRP A 224 -3.86 -25.44 -3.70
N LEU A 225 -4.77 -26.41 -3.60
CA LEU A 225 -5.50 -26.72 -2.38
C LEU A 225 -4.55 -27.15 -1.25
N VAL A 226 -3.53 -27.94 -1.56
CA VAL A 226 -2.49 -28.33 -0.59
C VAL A 226 -1.72 -27.11 -0.09
N VAL A 227 -1.29 -26.23 -1.00
CA VAL A 227 -0.59 -24.99 -0.64
C VAL A 227 -1.50 -24.09 0.19
N PHE A 228 -2.73 -23.87 -0.25
CA PHE A 228 -3.70 -23.03 0.45
C PHE A 228 -4.01 -23.54 1.86
N THR A 229 -4.22 -24.88 1.98
CA THR A 229 -4.42 -25.50 3.29
C THR A 229 -3.17 -25.38 4.17
N GLY A 230 -1.98 -25.54 3.59
CA GLY A 230 -0.71 -25.33 4.30
C GLY A 230 -0.56 -23.90 4.81
N VAL A 231 -0.94 -22.90 3.99
CA VAL A 231 -0.96 -21.48 4.40
C VAL A 231 -1.94 -21.25 5.55
N LEU A 232 -3.14 -21.85 5.51
CA LEU A 232 -4.11 -21.74 6.60
C LEU A 232 -3.59 -22.39 7.89
N ILE A 233 -3.03 -23.60 7.80
CA ILE A 233 -2.42 -24.30 8.97
C ILE A 233 -1.32 -23.42 9.56
N TYR A 234 -0.41 -22.93 8.70
CA TYR A 234 0.64 -21.98 9.12
C TYR A 234 0.05 -20.77 9.84
N GLY A 235 -1.00 -20.20 9.31
CA GLY A 235 -1.67 -19.04 9.87
C GLY A 235 -2.32 -19.25 11.25
N PHE A 236 -2.61 -20.49 11.62
CA PHE A 236 -3.11 -20.81 12.96
C PHE A 236 -1.99 -21.13 13.95
N VAL A 237 -0.82 -21.57 13.49
CA VAL A 237 0.27 -22.01 14.37
C VAL A 237 1.42 -21.01 14.48
N SER A 238 1.53 -20.05 13.57
CA SER A 238 2.63 -19.09 13.49
C SER A 238 2.45 -17.76 14.25
N PRO A 239 1.23 -17.37 14.71
CA PRO A 239 1.09 -16.14 15.47
C PRO A 239 2.05 -16.09 16.66
N VAL A 240 2.68 -14.92 16.85
CA VAL A 240 3.57 -14.71 17.98
C VAL A 240 2.74 -14.58 19.25
N ASP A 241 3.07 -15.37 20.26
CA ASP A 241 2.57 -15.17 21.61
C ASP A 241 3.41 -14.07 22.30
N TYR A 242 2.74 -13.04 22.76
CA TYR A 242 3.35 -11.90 23.44
C TYR A 242 2.70 -11.61 24.80
N SER A 243 1.96 -12.60 25.34
CA SER A 243 1.25 -12.46 26.62
C SER A 243 2.17 -12.13 27.81
N GLU A 244 3.41 -12.64 27.78
CA GLU A 244 4.40 -12.42 28.82
C GLU A 244 5.41 -11.29 28.47
N ALA A 245 5.24 -10.63 27.31
CA ALA A 245 6.15 -9.56 26.90
C ALA A 245 5.94 -8.30 27.76
N PRO A 246 6.99 -7.56 28.11
CA PRO A 246 6.84 -6.24 28.68
C PRO A 246 5.99 -5.35 27.78
N GLN A 247 5.20 -4.49 28.38
CA GLN A 247 4.28 -3.58 27.65
C GLN A 247 4.73 -2.15 27.84
N VAL A 248 4.47 -1.32 26.82
CA VAL A 248 4.64 0.14 26.87
C VAL A 248 3.33 0.77 26.47
N ASP A 249 2.84 1.71 27.28
CA ASP A 249 1.58 2.39 27.09
C ASP A 249 1.76 3.67 26.28
N VAL A 250 0.95 3.86 25.25
CA VAL A 250 1.06 4.99 24.33
C VAL A 250 -0.27 5.73 24.20
N ALA A 251 -0.22 7.06 24.17
CA ALA A 251 -1.35 7.92 23.87
C ALA A 251 -1.21 8.47 22.43
N LEU A 252 -2.17 8.16 21.59
CA LEU A 252 -2.24 8.58 20.19
C LEU A 252 -3.26 9.70 20.05
N ILE A 253 -2.84 10.87 19.62
CA ILE A 253 -3.70 12.06 19.52
C ILE A 253 -4.29 12.15 18.11
N GLN A 254 -5.58 12.48 18.01
CA GLN A 254 -6.31 12.73 16.78
C GLN A 254 -7.00 14.09 16.87
N GLN A 255 -6.36 15.14 16.31
CA GLN A 255 -6.85 16.51 16.45
C GLN A 255 -8.00 16.86 15.49
N ASN A 256 -8.24 16.07 14.46
CA ASN A 256 -9.29 16.29 13.45
C ASN A 256 -9.25 17.67 12.78
N SER A 257 -8.06 18.17 12.46
CA SER A 257 -7.91 19.43 11.75
C SER A 257 -8.10 19.29 10.24
N ASP A 258 -8.53 20.38 9.58
CA ASP A 258 -8.62 20.43 8.11
C ASP A 258 -7.24 20.85 7.55
N PRO A 259 -6.54 20.00 6.80
CA PRO A 259 -5.20 20.29 6.28
C PRO A 259 -5.18 21.43 5.25
N TRP A 260 -6.35 21.83 4.73
CA TRP A 260 -6.47 22.93 3.76
C TRP A 260 -6.63 24.32 4.42
N VAL A 261 -6.74 24.36 5.74
CA VAL A 261 -6.90 25.60 6.51
C VAL A 261 -5.58 25.92 7.21
N GLY A 262 -4.80 26.81 6.61
CA GLY A 262 -3.52 27.27 7.14
C GLY A 262 -3.59 28.64 7.83
N GLY A 263 -2.42 29.12 8.27
CA GLY A 263 -2.21 30.42 8.89
C GLY A 263 -2.18 30.39 10.43
N VAL A 264 -1.62 31.42 11.03
CA VAL A 264 -1.30 31.48 12.48
C VAL A 264 -2.50 31.17 13.36
N THR A 265 -3.69 31.66 13.01
CA THR A 265 -4.92 31.39 13.79
C THR A 265 -5.30 29.91 13.79
N ALA A 266 -5.15 29.23 12.64
CA ALA A 266 -5.39 27.79 12.54
C ALA A 266 -4.36 27.01 13.35
N TYR A 267 -3.08 27.36 13.22
CA TYR A 267 -1.99 26.72 13.98
C TYR A 267 -2.16 26.87 15.49
N GLN A 268 -2.61 28.03 15.95
CA GLN A 268 -2.91 28.28 17.37
C GLN A 268 -4.07 27.41 17.87
N ARG A 269 -5.15 27.30 17.07
CA ARG A 269 -6.29 26.44 17.41
C ARG A 269 -5.86 24.99 17.50
N ASP A 270 -5.09 24.51 16.50
CA ASP A 270 -4.66 23.11 16.40
C ASP A 270 -3.68 22.77 17.54
N LEU A 271 -2.75 23.68 17.89
CA LEU A 271 -1.88 23.53 19.05
C LEU A 271 -2.68 23.39 20.36
N LYS A 272 -3.66 24.26 20.60
CA LYS A 272 -4.51 24.19 21.79
C LYS A 272 -5.30 22.87 21.85
N THR A 273 -5.78 22.37 20.72
CA THR A 273 -6.47 21.07 20.63
C THR A 273 -5.53 19.94 20.98
N LEU A 274 -4.32 19.93 20.40
CA LEU A 274 -3.30 18.91 20.66
C LEU A 274 -2.88 18.88 22.13
N MET A 275 -2.60 20.04 22.72
CA MET A 275 -2.24 20.15 24.14
C MET A 275 -3.39 19.68 25.03
N ARG A 276 -4.62 20.15 24.80
CA ARG A 276 -5.80 19.75 25.56
C ARG A 276 -6.06 18.24 25.53
N LEU A 277 -5.95 17.62 24.35
CA LEU A 277 -6.17 16.18 24.19
C LEU A 277 -5.04 15.39 24.86
N SER A 278 -3.80 15.87 24.77
CA SER A 278 -2.64 15.26 25.46
C SER A 278 -2.79 15.31 26.99
N ASP A 279 -3.15 16.49 27.53
CA ASP A 279 -3.41 16.66 28.97
C ASP A 279 -4.54 15.75 29.46
N ALA A 280 -5.64 15.66 28.69
CA ALA A 280 -6.75 14.77 29.00
C ALA A 280 -6.32 13.30 29.02
N ALA A 281 -5.57 12.87 27.98
CA ALA A 281 -5.06 11.50 27.87
C ALA A 281 -4.16 11.14 29.06
N LEU A 282 -3.21 12.00 29.41
CA LEU A 282 -2.26 11.78 30.49
C LEU A 282 -2.93 11.83 31.87
N LYS A 283 -3.91 12.72 32.07
CA LYS A 283 -4.66 12.83 33.33
C LYS A 283 -5.54 11.61 33.58
N GLU A 284 -6.20 11.11 32.53
CA GLU A 284 -7.07 9.95 32.63
C GLU A 284 -6.30 8.63 32.65
N ASN A 285 -5.07 8.61 32.10
CA ASN A 285 -4.22 7.43 31.98
C ASN A 285 -2.78 7.75 32.44
N PRO A 286 -2.54 7.85 33.76
CA PRO A 286 -1.21 8.23 34.31
C PRO A 286 -0.09 7.23 33.99
N GLN A 287 -0.41 6.01 33.55
CA GLN A 287 0.53 4.97 33.15
C GLN A 287 1.14 5.17 31.76
N VAL A 288 0.64 6.11 30.95
CA VAL A 288 1.15 6.37 29.60
C VAL A 288 2.63 6.70 29.63
N ASP A 289 3.42 6.02 28.79
CA ASP A 289 4.87 6.16 28.72
C ASP A 289 5.32 7.24 27.74
N PHE A 290 4.57 7.46 26.65
CA PHE A 290 4.81 8.56 25.70
C PHE A 290 3.55 8.93 24.90
N VAL A 291 3.56 10.14 24.34
CA VAL A 291 2.46 10.69 23.53
C VAL A 291 2.89 10.82 22.07
N VAL A 292 2.00 10.53 21.13
CA VAL A 292 2.25 10.65 19.69
C VAL A 292 1.25 11.62 19.05
N TRP A 293 1.76 12.65 18.41
CA TRP A 293 0.99 13.56 17.55
C TRP A 293 1.10 13.15 16.07
N PRO A 294 0.08 13.38 15.25
CA PRO A 294 0.08 12.97 13.84
C PRO A 294 1.15 13.65 12.97
N GLU A 295 1.20 13.24 11.69
CA GLU A 295 2.02 13.87 10.67
C GLU A 295 1.71 15.35 10.53
N THR A 296 2.76 16.21 10.52
CA THR A 296 2.64 17.68 10.43
C THR A 296 1.55 18.26 11.34
N ALA A 297 1.36 17.66 12.51
CA ALA A 297 0.37 18.12 13.49
C ALA A 297 0.61 19.55 13.94
N PHE A 298 1.88 19.96 14.02
CA PHE A 298 2.31 21.31 14.28
C PHE A 298 3.13 21.84 13.09
N VAL A 299 2.56 22.78 12.34
CA VAL A 299 3.13 23.27 11.08
C VAL A 299 4.33 24.21 11.25
N PRO A 300 4.37 25.15 12.22
CA PRO A 300 5.55 26.00 12.40
C PRO A 300 6.80 25.16 12.68
N ARG A 301 7.89 25.42 11.96
CA ARG A 301 9.17 24.72 12.08
C ARG A 301 9.77 24.93 13.46
N ILE A 302 9.75 23.94 14.34
CA ILE A 302 10.06 24.10 15.78
C ILE A 302 11.45 24.66 15.98
N GLN A 303 12.50 23.95 15.56
CA GLN A 303 13.89 24.43 15.77
C GLN A 303 14.17 25.72 15.00
N TRP A 304 13.72 25.80 13.76
CA TRP A 304 14.02 26.96 12.91
C TRP A 304 13.41 28.24 13.43
N HIS A 305 12.11 28.27 13.79
CA HIS A 305 11.47 29.47 14.35
C HIS A 305 11.96 29.80 15.76
N TYR A 306 12.42 28.81 16.53
CA TYR A 306 13.06 29.07 17.80
C TYR A 306 14.40 29.80 17.65
N GLN A 307 15.20 29.44 16.66
CA GLN A 307 16.49 30.08 16.34
C GLN A 307 16.30 31.39 15.60
N HIS A 308 15.45 31.39 14.56
CA HIS A 308 15.18 32.53 13.69
C HIS A 308 13.84 33.19 14.05
N ARG A 309 13.88 34.16 14.91
CA ARG A 309 12.70 34.82 15.52
C ARG A 309 12.05 35.89 14.65
N TYR A 310 12.21 35.85 13.33
CA TYR A 310 11.70 36.87 12.39
C TYR A 310 10.17 36.88 12.34
N GLU A 311 9.55 35.71 12.35
CA GLU A 311 8.10 35.52 12.37
C GLU A 311 7.62 35.40 13.82
N ARG A 312 7.39 36.57 14.46
CA ARG A 312 7.08 36.66 15.88
C ARG A 312 5.92 35.76 16.33
N ASP A 313 4.85 35.72 15.52
CA ASP A 313 3.65 34.92 15.87
C ASP A 313 3.96 33.43 15.86
N LYS A 314 4.71 32.94 14.88
CA LYS A 314 5.13 31.55 14.82
C LYS A 314 6.13 31.20 15.94
N PHE A 315 7.05 32.14 16.26
CA PHE A 315 7.95 31.97 17.41
C PHE A 315 7.16 31.83 18.71
N GLN A 316 6.12 32.64 18.94
CA GLN A 316 5.29 32.54 20.14
C GLN A 316 4.60 31.18 20.26
N LEU A 317 4.07 30.64 19.14
CA LEU A 317 3.48 29.30 19.13
C LEU A 317 4.50 28.20 19.44
N VAL A 318 5.71 28.33 18.89
CA VAL A 318 6.82 27.40 19.18
C VAL A 318 7.23 27.48 20.65
N ASP A 319 7.35 28.69 21.19
CA ASP A 319 7.71 28.90 22.59
C ASP A 319 6.66 28.33 23.55
N GLU A 320 5.36 28.54 23.26
CA GLU A 320 4.24 27.94 24.01
C GLU A 320 4.31 26.40 23.98
N LEU A 321 4.55 25.80 22.79
CA LEU A 321 4.71 24.37 22.63
C LEU A 321 5.90 23.83 23.44
N LEU A 322 7.07 24.46 23.34
CA LEU A 322 8.29 23.98 23.99
C LEU A 322 8.17 24.00 25.51
N HIS A 323 7.55 25.05 26.08
CA HIS A 323 7.26 25.08 27.51
C HIS A 323 6.27 23.99 27.95
N PHE A 324 5.27 23.69 27.10
CA PHE A 324 4.36 22.59 27.36
C PHE A 324 5.09 21.24 27.35
N LEU A 325 5.96 21.00 26.37
CA LEU A 325 6.73 19.76 26.25
C LEU A 325 7.74 19.57 27.39
N ASP A 326 8.40 20.66 27.79
CA ASP A 326 9.39 20.61 28.88
C ASP A 326 8.75 20.35 30.24
N ALA A 327 7.51 20.82 30.44
CA ALA A 327 6.75 20.59 31.68
C ALA A 327 5.97 19.26 31.67
N ALA A 328 5.94 18.53 30.58
CA ALA A 328 5.20 17.28 30.45
C ALA A 328 5.82 16.17 31.31
N PRO A 329 5.04 15.19 31.79
CA PRO A 329 5.57 14.07 32.57
C PRO A 329 6.21 12.96 31.71
N VAL A 330 6.01 12.96 30.40
CA VAL A 330 6.44 11.88 29.48
C VAL A 330 6.96 12.44 28.15
N PRO A 331 7.75 11.67 27.38
CA PRO A 331 8.21 12.06 26.06
C PRO A 331 7.08 12.25 25.02
N PHE A 332 7.35 13.09 24.02
CA PHE A 332 6.44 13.37 22.89
C PHE A 332 7.10 13.08 21.57
N VAL A 333 6.39 12.35 20.69
CA VAL A 333 6.73 12.08 19.30
C VAL A 333 5.84 12.95 18.42
N ILE A 334 6.41 13.91 17.69
CA ILE A 334 5.65 14.97 17.02
C ILE A 334 5.98 15.01 15.53
N GLY A 335 4.95 14.96 14.67
CA GLY A 335 5.09 15.26 13.24
C GLY A 335 5.23 16.76 13.02
N ASN A 336 6.32 17.17 12.33
CA ASN A 336 6.65 18.57 12.11
C ASN A 336 7.28 18.81 10.74
N ASP A 337 7.06 20.00 10.19
CA ASP A 337 7.81 20.51 9.04
C ASP A 337 9.17 21.02 9.56
N HIS A 338 10.22 20.24 9.32
CA HIS A 338 11.55 20.52 9.87
C HIS A 338 12.41 21.26 8.87
N GLY A 339 12.74 22.52 9.14
CA GLY A 339 13.59 23.36 8.31
C GLY A 339 15.00 23.45 8.84
N VAL A 340 15.97 23.36 7.93
CA VAL A 340 17.39 23.61 8.21
C VAL A 340 17.95 24.67 7.27
N ASP A 341 18.97 25.40 7.69
CA ASP A 341 19.64 26.39 6.86
C ASP A 341 20.33 25.73 5.67
N GLY A 342 19.96 26.13 4.46
CA GLY A 342 20.55 25.70 3.21
C GLY A 342 21.62 26.68 2.69
N LEU A 343 22.13 26.40 1.51
CA LEU A 343 23.11 27.26 0.86
C LEU A 343 22.43 28.57 0.37
N GLY A 344 23.09 29.72 0.60
CA GLY A 344 22.66 31.01 0.07
C GLY A 344 21.36 31.57 0.68
N ASN A 345 21.16 31.44 1.99
CA ASN A 345 19.97 31.87 2.74
C ASN A 345 18.67 31.17 2.33
N THR A 346 18.75 29.96 1.78
CA THR A 346 17.58 29.12 1.54
C THR A 346 17.28 28.28 2.78
N VAL A 347 16.01 27.85 2.91
CA VAL A 347 15.62 26.84 3.90
C VAL A 347 15.39 25.54 3.17
N VAL A 348 15.94 24.47 3.69
CA VAL A 348 15.71 23.10 3.23
C VAL A 348 14.72 22.46 4.20
N ASP A 349 13.60 21.98 3.68
CA ASP A 349 12.50 21.45 4.48
C ASP A 349 12.43 19.92 4.37
N TYR A 350 12.12 19.30 5.51
CA TYR A 350 11.88 17.86 5.62
C TYR A 350 10.51 17.61 6.27
N ASN A 351 9.74 16.70 5.73
CA ASN A 351 8.64 16.11 6.48
C ASN A 351 9.26 15.19 7.54
N ALA A 352 9.12 15.54 8.83
CA ALA A 352 9.92 14.92 9.87
C ALA A 352 9.11 14.51 11.10
N VAL A 353 9.69 13.62 11.88
CA VAL A 353 9.27 13.29 13.24
C VAL A 353 10.36 13.72 14.22
N LEU A 354 9.94 14.37 15.28
CA LEU A 354 10.77 14.89 16.34
C LEU A 354 10.41 14.18 17.65
N LEU A 355 11.40 13.66 18.37
CA LEU A 355 11.23 13.12 19.72
C LEU A 355 11.74 14.15 20.74
N PHE A 356 10.84 14.58 21.62
CA PHE A 356 11.14 15.44 22.75
C PHE A 356 11.03 14.68 24.06
N THR A 357 12.08 14.76 24.87
CA THR A 357 12.13 14.25 26.24
C THR A 357 12.12 15.43 27.19
N PRO A 358 11.11 15.54 28.11
CA PRO A 358 11.00 16.63 29.06
C PRO A 358 12.28 16.80 29.90
N GLY A 359 12.70 18.06 30.12
CA GLY A 359 13.90 18.39 30.89
C GLY A 359 15.25 18.03 30.23
N GLU A 360 15.24 17.42 29.02
CA GLU A 360 16.48 17.02 28.33
C GLU A 360 16.72 17.82 27.06
N ASN A 361 15.74 17.78 26.09
CA ASN A 361 15.95 18.33 24.77
C ASN A 361 14.82 19.22 24.25
N ALA A 362 13.84 19.56 25.10
CA ALA A 362 12.74 20.46 24.75
C ALA A 362 13.17 21.93 24.80
N LEU A 363 13.89 22.37 25.83
CA LEU A 363 14.35 23.76 25.99
C LEU A 363 15.85 23.82 26.39
N PRO A 364 16.74 24.26 25.44
CA PRO A 364 16.49 24.63 24.06
C PRO A 364 16.15 23.40 23.19
N PRO A 365 15.41 23.56 22.09
CA PRO A 365 14.97 22.40 21.28
C PRO A 365 16.14 21.76 20.52
N VAL A 366 16.49 20.53 20.94
CA VAL A 366 17.51 19.69 20.30
C VAL A 366 16.97 18.25 20.22
N PRO A 367 15.79 18.05 19.58
CA PRO A 367 15.15 16.73 19.51
C PRO A 367 15.94 15.75 18.66
N ASP A 368 15.71 14.45 18.89
CA ASP A 368 16.06 13.44 17.91
C ASP A 368 15.12 13.54 16.70
N ILE A 369 15.65 13.37 15.48
CA ILE A 369 14.93 13.68 14.24
C ILE A 369 14.99 12.51 13.26
N TYR A 370 13.84 12.16 12.72
CA TYR A 370 13.71 11.33 11.52
C TYR A 370 13.10 12.12 10.38
N GLY A 371 13.74 12.19 9.22
CA GLY A 371 13.19 12.75 7.99
C GLY A 371 12.60 11.65 7.10
N LYS A 372 11.42 11.90 6.54
CA LYS A 372 10.69 10.99 5.63
C LYS A 372 11.58 10.58 4.44
N MET A 373 11.87 9.29 4.29
CA MET A 373 12.74 8.76 3.22
C MET A 373 11.99 8.57 1.90
N LYS A 374 10.70 8.22 1.95
CA LYS A 374 9.90 7.93 0.77
C LYS A 374 8.79 8.96 0.62
N LEU A 375 9.09 10.00 -0.13
CA LEU A 375 8.17 11.09 -0.43
C LEU A 375 7.11 10.69 -1.47
N VAL A 376 5.94 11.31 -1.41
CA VAL A 376 4.86 11.14 -2.40
C VAL A 376 5.22 11.90 -3.68
N PRO A 377 5.35 11.19 -4.83
CA PRO A 377 5.72 11.84 -6.08
C PRO A 377 4.70 12.93 -6.49
N PHE A 378 5.20 14.04 -7.02
CA PHE A 378 4.45 15.18 -7.55
C PHE A 378 3.67 16.02 -6.52
N THR A 379 3.61 15.60 -5.26
CA THR A 379 2.97 16.36 -4.17
C THR A 379 3.96 16.80 -3.11
N GLU A 380 4.86 15.90 -2.72
CA GLU A 380 5.92 16.15 -1.73
C GLU A 380 7.30 16.28 -2.39
N TYR A 381 7.44 15.76 -3.61
CA TYR A 381 8.70 15.67 -4.33
C TYR A 381 8.45 15.66 -5.83
N PHE A 382 9.26 16.42 -6.58
CA PHE A 382 9.24 16.40 -8.04
C PHE A 382 10.57 15.87 -8.61
N PRO A 383 10.59 14.61 -9.12
CA PRO A 383 11.83 13.93 -9.50
C PRO A 383 12.51 14.51 -10.76
N PHE A 384 11.88 15.44 -11.47
CA PHE A 384 12.32 15.98 -12.76
C PHE A 384 12.47 17.50 -12.74
N ASP A 385 12.79 18.09 -11.60
CA ASP A 385 12.96 19.54 -11.39
C ASP A 385 13.97 20.16 -12.38
N LYS A 386 15.10 19.47 -12.59
CA LYS A 386 16.17 19.90 -13.51
C LYS A 386 15.76 19.75 -14.99
N GLN A 387 14.99 18.70 -15.33
CA GLN A 387 14.55 18.43 -16.70
C GLN A 387 13.36 19.30 -17.11
N PHE A 388 12.47 19.61 -16.19
CA PHE A 388 11.25 20.36 -16.41
C PHE A 388 11.10 21.55 -15.43
N PRO A 389 12.04 22.51 -15.41
CA PRO A 389 12.07 23.58 -14.41
C PRO A 389 10.81 24.48 -14.44
N LYS A 390 10.20 24.67 -15.62
CA LYS A 390 8.95 25.46 -15.73
C LYS A 390 7.78 24.74 -15.07
N LEU A 391 7.69 23.41 -15.22
CA LEU A 391 6.65 22.61 -14.56
C LEU A 391 6.87 22.58 -13.04
N TYR A 392 8.12 22.44 -12.61
CA TYR A 392 8.47 22.52 -11.20
C TYR A 392 8.07 23.85 -10.58
N GLN A 393 8.40 24.97 -11.22
CA GLN A 393 7.98 26.31 -10.76
C GLN A 393 6.45 26.47 -10.72
N MET A 394 5.74 25.88 -11.68
CA MET A 394 4.27 25.90 -11.67
C MET A 394 3.71 25.10 -10.49
N LEU A 395 4.31 23.98 -10.12
CA LEU A 395 3.92 23.19 -8.94
C LEU A 395 4.24 23.92 -7.65
N LEU A 396 5.40 24.57 -7.53
CA LEU A 396 5.78 25.39 -6.37
C LEU A 396 4.85 26.60 -6.15
N ASN A 397 4.29 27.15 -7.22
CA ASN A 397 3.32 28.25 -7.14
C ASN A 397 1.89 27.79 -6.83
N GLY A 398 1.67 26.46 -6.74
CA GLY A 398 0.44 25.84 -6.27
C GLY A 398 0.48 25.56 -4.78
N ASP A 399 -0.50 24.78 -4.30
CA ASP A 399 -0.61 24.38 -2.89
C ASP A 399 0.26 23.15 -2.56
N THR A 400 1.37 22.94 -3.28
CA THR A 400 2.29 21.81 -3.03
C THR A 400 3.51 22.29 -2.24
N HIS A 401 3.82 21.58 -1.15
CA HIS A 401 5.05 21.77 -0.39
C HIS A 401 6.06 20.69 -0.78
N MET A 402 7.25 21.09 -1.24
CA MET A 402 8.29 20.17 -1.67
C MET A 402 9.31 20.00 -0.55
N TRP A 403 9.49 18.75 -0.11
CA TRP A 403 10.47 18.37 0.90
C TRP A 403 11.67 17.67 0.28
N GLU A 404 12.79 17.70 1.01
CA GLU A 404 13.92 16.84 0.71
C GLU A 404 13.75 15.48 1.39
N PRO A 405 14.13 14.38 0.72
CA PRO A 405 14.04 13.05 1.31
C PRO A 405 15.07 12.84 2.41
N GLY A 406 14.65 12.22 3.51
CA GLY A 406 15.56 11.66 4.50
C GLY A 406 16.42 10.53 3.92
N VAL A 407 17.59 10.29 4.49
CA VAL A 407 18.58 9.34 3.91
C VAL A 407 18.57 8.00 4.64
N GLU A 408 18.46 8.02 5.98
CA GLU A 408 18.68 6.84 6.81
C GLU A 408 17.49 6.52 7.72
N PRO A 409 17.28 5.22 8.03
CA PRO A 409 16.32 4.83 9.04
C PRO A 409 16.82 5.27 10.42
N VAL A 410 15.97 5.93 11.18
CA VAL A 410 16.23 6.31 12.58
C VAL A 410 15.45 5.39 13.50
N VAL A 411 16.08 4.99 14.60
CA VAL A 411 15.47 4.23 15.69
C VAL A 411 15.50 5.11 16.92
N PHE A 412 14.33 5.51 17.38
CA PHE A 412 14.16 6.25 18.62
C PHE A 412 14.10 5.29 19.80
N GLU A 413 14.41 5.81 20.96
CA GLU A 413 14.42 5.08 22.22
C GLU A 413 13.59 5.83 23.27
N VAL A 414 12.68 5.12 23.92
CA VAL A 414 11.94 5.64 25.07
C VAL A 414 12.00 4.64 26.21
N MET A 415 12.21 5.15 27.42
CA MET A 415 12.13 4.40 28.66
C MET A 415 10.71 4.48 29.21
N GLY A 416 10.11 3.36 29.55
CA GLY A 416 8.82 3.32 30.22
C GLY A 416 8.87 3.92 31.64
N ASN A 417 7.72 4.34 32.14
CA ASN A 417 7.56 4.95 33.46
C ASN A 417 7.96 4.00 34.62
N ASP A 418 8.03 2.69 34.33
CA ASP A 418 8.55 1.69 35.28
C ASP A 418 10.07 1.78 35.47
N GLY A 419 10.78 2.58 34.68
CA GLY A 419 12.22 2.74 34.67
C GLY A 419 13.03 1.49 34.30
N ALA A 420 12.34 0.44 33.79
CA ALA A 420 12.94 -0.85 33.47
C ALA A 420 12.67 -1.26 32.02
N THR A 421 11.48 -1.01 31.52
CA THR A 421 11.07 -1.37 30.15
C THR A 421 11.52 -0.30 29.16
N LYS A 422 12.32 -0.71 28.19
CA LYS A 422 12.85 0.15 27.14
C LYS A 422 12.31 -0.29 25.80
N ILE A 423 11.77 0.64 24.99
CA ILE A 423 11.31 0.37 23.64
C ILE A 423 12.14 1.13 22.61
N ASN A 424 12.57 0.41 21.58
CA ASN A 424 13.19 0.97 20.39
C ASN A 424 12.16 0.96 19.26
N PHE A 425 11.84 2.11 18.69
CA PHE A 425 10.85 2.21 17.63
C PHE A 425 11.32 3.09 16.48
N SER A 426 10.73 2.92 15.33
CA SER A 426 10.89 3.82 14.18
C SER A 426 9.56 4.37 13.73
N THR A 427 9.62 5.52 13.05
CA THR A 427 8.43 6.31 12.74
C THR A 427 8.21 6.43 11.24
N PRO A 428 7.68 5.39 10.57
CA PRO A 428 7.25 5.55 9.19
C PRO A 428 6.21 6.67 9.09
N ILE A 429 6.40 7.61 8.16
CA ILE A 429 5.50 8.75 7.98
C ILE A 429 4.54 8.45 6.84
N CYS A 430 3.22 8.43 7.13
CA CYS A 430 2.14 8.37 6.15
C CYS A 430 2.36 7.29 5.08
N PHE A 431 2.54 7.69 3.82
CA PHE A 431 2.76 6.84 2.66
C PHE A 431 3.88 5.79 2.82
N GLU A 432 4.84 6.00 3.72
CA GLU A 432 5.95 5.06 3.95
C GLU A 432 5.50 3.69 4.45
N ASP A 433 4.42 3.61 5.23
CA ASP A 433 3.93 2.34 5.74
C ASP A 433 3.28 1.46 4.66
N THR A 434 3.05 2.01 3.47
CA THR A 434 2.64 1.21 2.32
C THR A 434 3.77 0.37 1.75
N PHE A 435 5.05 0.72 2.01
CA PHE A 435 6.25 0.08 1.45
C PHE A 435 6.87 -0.93 2.41
N GLY A 436 6.83 -2.20 2.07
CA GLY A 436 7.43 -3.27 2.86
C GLY A 436 8.93 -3.08 3.10
N PHE A 437 9.68 -2.59 2.10
CA PHE A 437 11.11 -2.35 2.23
C PHE A 437 11.47 -1.28 3.28
N VAL A 438 10.59 -0.28 3.51
CA VAL A 438 10.80 0.75 4.53
C VAL A 438 10.69 0.13 5.92
N GLY A 439 9.60 -0.60 6.22
CA GLY A 439 9.43 -1.31 7.48
C GLY A 439 10.60 -2.29 7.75
N ARG A 440 11.02 -3.03 6.71
CA ARG A 440 12.17 -3.92 6.77
C ARG A 440 13.47 -3.18 7.13
N ARG A 441 13.74 -1.99 6.56
CA ARG A 441 14.93 -1.19 6.89
C ARG A 441 14.92 -0.78 8.36
N PHE A 442 13.79 -0.33 8.89
CA PHE A 442 13.64 0.04 10.29
C PHE A 442 13.89 -1.13 11.26
N VAL A 443 13.29 -2.31 10.99
CA VAL A 443 13.51 -3.48 11.84
C VAL A 443 14.95 -3.99 11.73
N ASN A 444 15.58 -3.86 10.56
CA ASN A 444 16.99 -4.20 10.41
C ASN A 444 17.92 -3.22 11.13
N ALA A 445 17.50 -1.96 11.32
CA ALA A 445 18.20 -0.97 12.14
C ALA A 445 17.96 -1.15 13.65
N GLY A 446 17.00 -2.00 14.07
CA GLY A 446 16.78 -2.33 15.48
C GLY A 446 15.40 -1.95 16.02
N ALA A 447 14.48 -1.45 15.21
CA ALA A 447 13.13 -1.11 15.66
C ALA A 447 12.36 -2.36 16.14
N GLN A 448 11.70 -2.21 17.29
CA GLN A 448 10.83 -3.20 17.93
C GLN A 448 9.35 -2.88 17.72
N ALA A 449 9.03 -1.67 17.31
CA ALA A 449 7.69 -1.21 16.97
C ALA A 449 7.73 -0.19 15.83
N PHE A 450 6.60 -0.01 15.15
CA PHE A 450 6.36 1.12 14.27
C PHE A 450 5.41 2.10 14.95
N VAL A 451 5.84 3.36 15.05
CA VAL A 451 5.02 4.49 15.47
C VAL A 451 4.74 5.32 14.22
N ASN A 452 3.65 5.03 13.53
CA ASN A 452 3.28 5.71 12.29
C ASN A 452 2.56 7.02 12.59
N LEU A 453 3.00 8.10 11.97
CA LEU A 453 2.35 9.39 11.97
C LEU A 453 1.76 9.64 10.57
N SER A 454 0.45 9.90 10.46
CA SER A 454 -0.19 10.04 9.16
C SER A 454 -1.23 11.16 9.10
N ASN A 455 -1.45 11.65 7.89
CA ASN A 455 -2.48 12.64 7.63
C ASN A 455 -3.27 12.27 6.36
N ASP A 456 -4.33 11.50 6.51
CA ASP A 456 -5.26 11.15 5.43
C ASP A 456 -6.50 12.08 5.39
N ALA A 457 -6.50 13.18 6.15
CA ALA A 457 -7.61 14.14 6.24
C ALA A 457 -7.97 14.76 4.89
N TRP A 458 -6.97 14.99 4.05
CA TRP A 458 -7.13 15.54 2.70
C TRP A 458 -8.06 14.71 1.81
N SER A 459 -8.18 13.41 2.04
CA SER A 459 -9.01 12.52 1.22
C SER A 459 -10.50 12.63 1.52
N LYS A 460 -10.89 13.05 2.73
CA LYS A 460 -12.27 13.07 3.23
C LYS A 460 -13.03 11.75 2.96
N SER A 461 -12.29 10.62 2.88
CA SER A 461 -12.81 9.32 2.42
C SER A 461 -12.39 8.17 3.32
N LEU A 462 -13.37 7.51 3.91
CA LEU A 462 -13.15 6.26 4.66
C LEU A 462 -12.48 5.19 3.79
N ALA A 463 -12.85 5.09 2.51
CA ALA A 463 -12.25 4.10 1.61
C ALA A 463 -10.73 4.32 1.47
N CYS A 464 -10.28 5.58 1.32
CA CYS A 464 -8.86 5.91 1.29
C CYS A 464 -8.16 5.48 2.57
N GLN A 465 -8.69 5.91 3.72
CA GLN A 465 -8.11 5.63 5.04
C GLN A 465 -8.01 4.13 5.33
N TYR A 466 -9.04 3.33 4.97
CA TYR A 466 -9.01 1.88 5.14
C TYR A 466 -8.15 1.17 4.09
N GLN A 467 -8.04 1.69 2.87
CA GLN A 467 -7.06 1.20 1.90
C GLN A 467 -5.64 1.38 2.43
N HIS A 468 -5.33 2.54 3.01
CA HIS A 468 -4.04 2.83 3.63
C HIS A 468 -3.78 1.92 4.84
N LEU A 469 -4.72 1.85 5.80
CA LEU A 469 -4.64 0.97 6.97
C LEU A 469 -4.42 -0.51 6.57
N SER A 470 -5.06 -0.98 5.51
CA SER A 470 -4.91 -2.36 5.06
C SER A 470 -3.47 -2.71 4.73
N MET A 471 -2.69 -1.76 4.21
CA MET A 471 -1.26 -1.94 3.92
C MET A 471 -0.41 -1.91 5.20
N ALA A 472 -0.72 -1.02 6.14
CA ALA A 472 -0.04 -0.94 7.44
C ALA A 472 -0.14 -2.25 8.23
N VAL A 473 -1.29 -2.93 8.21
CA VAL A 473 -1.48 -4.23 8.86
C VAL A 473 -0.45 -5.26 8.36
N PHE A 474 -0.16 -5.28 7.07
CA PHE A 474 0.84 -6.19 6.51
C PHE A 474 2.25 -5.89 7.04
N ARG A 475 2.60 -4.63 7.29
CA ARG A 475 3.93 -4.26 7.83
C ARG A 475 4.16 -4.89 9.20
N SER A 476 3.13 -4.91 10.05
CA SER A 476 3.21 -5.58 11.36
C SER A 476 3.49 -7.07 11.20
N VAL A 477 2.73 -7.77 10.35
CA VAL A 477 2.86 -9.23 10.18
C VAL A 477 4.17 -9.60 9.47
N GLU A 478 4.55 -8.89 8.42
CA GLU A 478 5.81 -9.12 7.68
C GLU A 478 7.03 -9.09 8.60
N ASN A 479 7.01 -8.21 9.58
CA ASN A 479 8.16 -7.98 10.46
C ASN A 479 7.94 -8.51 11.90
N ARG A 480 6.74 -8.96 12.24
CA ARG A 480 6.35 -9.39 13.58
C ARG A 480 6.62 -8.30 14.63
N VAL A 481 6.19 -7.08 14.33
CA VAL A 481 6.28 -5.93 15.23
C VAL A 481 4.90 -5.28 15.39
N PRO A 482 4.58 -4.75 16.58
CA PRO A 482 3.38 -3.95 16.76
C PRO A 482 3.49 -2.65 15.98
N THR A 483 2.35 -2.11 15.57
CA THR A 483 2.25 -0.78 14.95
C THR A 483 1.22 0.05 15.70
N VAL A 484 1.57 1.26 16.07
CA VAL A 484 0.63 2.29 16.49
C VAL A 484 0.55 3.35 15.40
N ARG A 485 -0.65 3.84 15.13
CA ARG A 485 -0.90 4.87 14.14
C ARG A 485 -1.59 6.04 14.79
N SER A 486 -0.94 7.21 14.80
CA SER A 486 -1.55 8.49 15.16
C SER A 486 -1.86 9.24 13.87
N THR A 487 -3.14 9.53 13.63
CA THR A 487 -3.58 10.15 12.39
C THR A 487 -4.42 11.40 12.66
N THR A 488 -4.40 12.37 11.75
CA THR A 488 -5.12 13.64 11.92
C THR A 488 -6.63 13.43 12.04
N THR A 489 -7.24 12.53 11.23
CA THR A 489 -8.70 12.30 11.21
C THR A 489 -9.11 10.82 11.28
N GLY A 490 -8.14 9.92 11.44
CA GLY A 490 -8.36 8.46 11.45
C GLY A 490 -7.72 7.78 10.23
N GLN A 491 -7.27 6.59 10.33
CA GLN A 491 -7.49 5.46 11.25
C GLN A 491 -6.42 5.46 12.37
N THR A 492 -6.65 6.20 13.42
CA THR A 492 -5.82 6.12 14.64
C THR A 492 -6.09 4.78 15.31
N CYS A 493 -5.06 3.92 15.44
CA CYS A 493 -5.26 2.55 15.91
C CYS A 493 -3.98 1.91 16.44
N ILE A 494 -4.16 0.76 17.09
CA ILE A 494 -3.10 -0.11 17.58
C ILE A 494 -3.24 -1.47 16.91
N ILE A 495 -2.16 -1.94 16.29
CA ILE A 495 -2.08 -3.21 15.56
C ILE A 495 -1.04 -4.09 16.26
N ASP A 496 -1.41 -5.32 16.60
CA ASP A 496 -0.48 -6.27 17.21
C ASP A 496 0.51 -6.87 16.20
N PRO A 497 1.55 -7.59 16.64
CA PRO A 497 2.52 -8.24 15.76
C PRO A 497 1.94 -9.27 14.78
N ASN A 498 0.71 -9.70 15.00
CA ASN A 498 -0.02 -10.67 14.19
C ASN A 498 -1.03 -10.01 13.23
N GLY A 499 -1.05 -8.67 13.19
CA GLY A 499 -1.92 -7.89 12.30
C GLY A 499 -3.35 -7.70 12.82
N LYS A 500 -3.64 -8.08 14.08
CA LYS A 500 -4.93 -7.83 14.70
C LYS A 500 -5.02 -6.39 15.18
N ILE A 501 -6.07 -5.67 14.81
CA ILE A 501 -6.36 -4.35 15.37
C ILE A 501 -6.91 -4.54 16.77
N LEU A 502 -6.17 -4.06 17.77
CA LEU A 502 -6.53 -4.16 19.19
C LEU A 502 -7.52 -3.07 19.61
N ALA A 503 -7.28 -1.85 19.13
CA ALA A 503 -8.12 -0.69 19.39
C ALA A 503 -8.05 0.28 18.20
N MET A 504 -9.11 1.05 17.98
CA MET A 504 -9.20 2.05 16.93
C MET A 504 -10.13 3.18 17.37
N ALA A 505 -9.71 4.42 17.14
CA ALA A 505 -10.50 5.61 17.39
C ALA A 505 -11.58 5.78 16.31
N GLU A 506 -12.64 6.50 16.66
CA GLU A 506 -13.65 6.91 15.69
C GLU A 506 -13.05 7.94 14.72
N PRO A 507 -13.21 7.76 13.39
CA PRO A 507 -12.67 8.72 12.43
C PRO A 507 -13.45 10.04 12.43
N PHE A 508 -12.78 11.13 11.99
CA PHE A 508 -13.33 12.47 11.84
C PHE A 508 -13.87 13.12 13.14
N VAL A 509 -13.35 12.73 14.28
CA VAL A 509 -13.64 13.36 15.59
C VAL A 509 -12.35 13.78 16.29
N GLU A 510 -12.41 14.82 17.11
CA GLU A 510 -11.34 15.17 18.04
C GLU A 510 -11.34 14.16 19.19
N THR A 511 -10.27 13.37 19.30
CA THR A 511 -10.16 12.33 20.33
C THR A 511 -8.70 11.93 20.55
N TYR A 512 -8.49 11.05 21.50
CA TYR A 512 -7.25 10.31 21.69
C TYR A 512 -7.54 8.82 21.88
N LEU A 513 -6.53 7.99 21.67
CA LEU A 513 -6.58 6.55 21.90
C LEU A 513 -5.39 6.16 22.76
N VAL A 514 -5.65 5.51 23.88
CA VAL A 514 -4.60 4.95 24.74
C VAL A 514 -4.62 3.44 24.65
N GLY A 515 -3.43 2.84 24.62
CA GLY A 515 -3.30 1.39 24.71
C GLY A 515 -1.83 0.95 24.74
N SER A 516 -1.66 -0.35 25.02
CA SER A 516 -0.37 -0.96 25.27
C SER A 516 0.15 -1.70 24.03
N ILE A 517 1.46 -1.66 23.82
CA ILE A 517 2.16 -2.43 22.79
C ILE A 517 3.25 -3.30 23.42
N PRO A 518 3.42 -4.55 22.96
CA PRO A 518 4.44 -5.44 23.48
C PRO A 518 5.83 -5.07 22.99
N VAL A 519 6.80 -5.13 23.88
CA VAL A 519 8.23 -5.01 23.56
C VAL A 519 8.80 -6.40 23.31
N LEU A 520 9.01 -6.72 22.05
CA LEU A 520 9.49 -8.04 21.64
C LEU A 520 11.00 -8.07 21.43
N ASP A 521 11.63 -9.22 21.74
CA ASP A 521 13.03 -9.47 21.41
C ASP A 521 13.23 -9.54 19.88
N LYS A 522 14.13 -8.74 19.33
CA LYS A 522 14.43 -8.62 17.90
C LYS A 522 15.58 -9.52 17.41
N THR A 523 16.08 -10.41 18.21
CA THR A 523 17.11 -11.38 17.77
C THR A 523 16.55 -12.31 16.70
N LYS A 524 15.23 -12.59 16.71
CA LYS A 524 14.54 -13.47 15.74
C LYS A 524 13.84 -12.67 14.65
N LYS A 525 14.58 -12.35 13.57
CA LYS A 525 14.00 -11.70 12.38
C LYS A 525 13.22 -12.70 11.53
N THR A 526 12.09 -12.28 10.95
CA THR A 526 11.30 -13.08 10.01
C THR A 526 12.08 -13.39 8.73
N VAL A 527 11.62 -14.35 7.94
CA VAL A 527 12.21 -14.63 6.62
C VAL A 527 12.07 -13.40 5.72
N TYR A 528 10.90 -12.75 5.74
CA TYR A 528 10.68 -11.52 4.99
C TYR A 528 11.64 -10.40 5.44
N THR A 529 11.82 -10.16 6.73
CA THR A 529 12.77 -9.15 7.23
C THR A 529 14.20 -9.39 6.73
N ARG A 530 14.60 -10.67 6.56
CA ARG A 530 15.93 -11.04 6.04
C ARG A 530 16.04 -10.89 4.53
N LEU A 531 15.08 -11.45 3.77
CA LEU A 531 15.17 -11.60 2.32
C LEU A 531 14.41 -10.51 1.53
N GLY A 532 13.42 -9.83 2.15
CA GLY A 532 12.61 -8.81 1.48
C GLY A 532 11.67 -9.40 0.43
N ASP A 533 11.52 -8.68 -0.66
CA ASP A 533 10.54 -8.95 -1.72
C ASP A 533 11.00 -10.04 -2.73
N TYR A 534 11.82 -11.00 -2.28
CA TYR A 534 12.43 -12.02 -3.14
C TYR A 534 11.43 -12.83 -3.99
N VAL A 535 10.18 -13.01 -3.52
CA VAL A 535 9.12 -13.69 -4.29
C VAL A 535 8.69 -12.82 -5.47
N GLY A 536 8.60 -11.51 -5.28
CA GLY A 536 8.35 -10.54 -6.37
C GLY A 536 9.45 -10.57 -7.43
N ASP A 537 10.72 -10.61 -7.00
CA ASP A 537 11.87 -10.75 -7.90
C ASP A 537 11.79 -12.04 -8.71
N ILE A 538 11.44 -13.17 -8.05
CA ILE A 538 11.24 -14.46 -8.72
C ILE A 538 10.15 -14.37 -9.78
N PHE A 539 9.00 -13.73 -9.50
CA PHE A 539 7.93 -13.55 -10.47
C PHE A 539 8.38 -12.72 -11.67
N ALA A 540 9.11 -11.63 -11.45
CA ALA A 540 9.61 -10.77 -12.52
C ALA A 540 10.61 -11.52 -13.42
N VAL A 541 11.60 -12.17 -12.83
CA VAL A 541 12.62 -12.92 -13.57
C VAL A 541 12.01 -14.12 -14.30
N ALA A 542 11.18 -14.92 -13.63
CA ALA A 542 10.53 -16.10 -14.24
C ALA A 542 9.62 -15.69 -15.42
N SER A 543 8.86 -14.60 -15.29
CA SER A 543 8.01 -14.10 -16.38
C SER A 543 8.83 -13.68 -17.60
N GLY A 544 9.94 -12.96 -17.39
CA GLY A 544 10.85 -12.55 -18.45
C GLY A 544 11.47 -13.77 -19.17
N LEU A 545 12.00 -14.71 -18.42
CA LEU A 545 12.61 -15.94 -18.97
C LEU A 545 11.59 -16.77 -19.76
N LEU A 546 10.39 -16.97 -19.24
CA LEU A 546 9.33 -17.71 -19.94
C LEU A 546 8.97 -17.06 -21.26
N LEU A 547 8.81 -15.74 -21.30
CA LEU A 547 8.51 -15.02 -22.54
C LEU A 547 9.63 -15.20 -23.58
N VAL A 548 10.90 -15.09 -23.18
CA VAL A 548 12.05 -15.31 -24.07
C VAL A 548 12.07 -16.73 -24.60
N VAL A 549 11.92 -17.74 -23.73
CA VAL A 549 11.88 -19.16 -24.12
C VAL A 549 10.73 -19.41 -25.10
N GLY A 550 9.52 -18.89 -24.80
CA GLY A 550 8.37 -19.03 -25.68
C GLY A 550 8.59 -18.44 -27.08
N LEU A 551 9.23 -17.28 -27.15
CA LEU A 551 9.61 -16.64 -28.43
C LEU A 551 10.64 -17.47 -29.20
N VAL A 552 11.70 -17.94 -28.56
CA VAL A 552 12.75 -18.76 -29.18
C VAL A 552 12.15 -20.07 -29.73
N VAL A 553 11.36 -20.79 -28.93
CA VAL A 553 10.71 -22.03 -29.37
C VAL A 553 9.81 -21.77 -30.59
N ARG A 554 9.06 -20.69 -30.58
CA ARG A 554 8.21 -20.30 -31.74
C ARG A 554 9.03 -19.97 -32.98
N CYS A 555 10.14 -19.25 -32.84
CA CYS A 555 11.02 -18.91 -33.96
C CYS A 555 11.67 -20.18 -34.56
N VAL A 556 12.18 -21.09 -33.73
CA VAL A 556 12.77 -22.35 -34.18
C VAL A 556 11.73 -23.24 -34.87
N ALA A 557 10.53 -23.34 -34.32
CA ALA A 557 9.44 -24.11 -34.92
C ALA A 557 8.97 -23.54 -36.27
N ARG A 558 9.09 -22.20 -36.49
CA ARG A 558 8.79 -21.56 -37.79
C ARG A 558 9.87 -21.81 -38.85
N LYS A 559 11.15 -21.90 -38.45
CA LYS A 559 12.26 -22.21 -39.40
C LYS A 559 12.28 -23.67 -39.84
N ARG A 560 11.62 -24.58 -39.11
CA ARG A 560 11.52 -26.00 -39.46
C ARG A 560 10.31 -26.36 -40.31
N LYS A 561 9.43 -25.38 -40.57
CA LYS A 561 8.29 -25.48 -41.49
C LYS A 561 8.59 -24.71 -42.78
#